data_385ad3053cb7e79cfdef6dc699337cd9
#
_entry.id   385ad3053cb7e79cfdef6dc699337cd9
#
_cell.length_a   1.000
_cell.length_b   1.000
_cell.length_c   1.000
_cell.angle_alpha   90.00
_cell.angle_beta   90.00
_cell.angle_gamma   90.00
#
_symmetry.space_group_name_H-M   'P 1'
#
loop_
_entity.id
_entity.type
_entity.pdbx_description
1 polymer ?
#
loop_
_entity_poly.entity_id
_entity_poly.type
_entity_poly.pdbx_seq_one_letter_code
_entity_poly.pdbx_strand_id
1 'polypeptide(L)'
;MKILLISDTHGTKIDLISTYAKEIEADLCIHAGDFGFYDTSSADAMPQRELRLLIQHSDLPDDEKTALLNGCAEDRKKAVVRYHLLGSFQDFLDGKRRFERQVYATWGNHDDAEVVLRLMKKPVDNLRILHENTSFDTGNLVIFGTGGNCVPEKAFIQHYRGLPGARCRPASVLAQYSTLLKTAKMIPVGRHRILVTHVSPLVEPFLELVAWQVGADFTVSGHMGRKNGETGVTDSSRLPVLRKIRNRLLELYPDAQEELMLFYPEECDRVVRHLNLPDAQDGYGVLECVDGRINHEIREQTYRSCRLPGSRV
;
A
#
# COMPACT_ATOMS: atom_id res chain seq x y z
N MET A 1 17.16 3.30 15.81
CA MET A 1 16.53 2.34 14.86
C MET A 1 16.15 3.12 13.62
N LYS A 2 16.58 2.62 12.47
CA LYS A 2 16.33 3.24 11.17
C LYS A 2 15.46 2.33 10.32
N ILE A 3 14.40 2.87 9.71
CA ILE A 3 13.36 2.13 8.98
C ILE A 3 13.30 2.65 7.56
N LEU A 4 13.44 1.75 6.58
CA LEU A 4 13.14 2.05 5.20
C LEU A 4 11.61 2.01 4.98
N LEU A 5 11.07 3.04 4.37
CA LEU A 5 9.69 3.10 3.88
C LEU A 5 9.70 3.06 2.37
N ILE A 6 8.98 2.12 1.77
CA ILE A 6 8.93 1.92 0.33
C ILE A 6 7.54 1.47 -0.11
N SER A 7 7.16 1.70 -1.36
CA SER A 7 5.86 1.34 -1.92
C SER A 7 5.98 1.05 -3.42
N ASP A 8 4.97 0.37 -3.98
CA ASP A 8 4.77 0.26 -5.43
C ASP A 8 5.98 -0.32 -6.19
N THR A 9 6.50 -1.46 -5.71
CA THR A 9 7.60 -2.20 -6.38
C THR A 9 7.11 -3.06 -7.56
N HIS A 10 5.81 -3.37 -7.61
CA HIS A 10 5.15 -4.10 -8.70
C HIS A 10 5.89 -5.36 -9.17
N GLY A 11 6.56 -6.07 -8.26
CA GLY A 11 7.28 -7.30 -8.54
C GLY A 11 8.61 -7.12 -9.28
N THR A 12 8.68 -6.28 -10.29
CA THR A 12 9.90 -6.07 -11.09
C THR A 12 10.94 -5.21 -10.37
N LYS A 13 10.54 -4.44 -9.35
CA LYS A 13 11.41 -3.52 -8.59
C LYS A 13 11.66 -3.99 -7.15
N ILE A 14 11.37 -5.26 -6.83
CA ILE A 14 11.56 -5.83 -5.47
C ILE A 14 13.02 -5.65 -4.97
N ASP A 15 13.99 -5.71 -5.85
CA ASP A 15 15.41 -5.56 -5.50
C ASP A 15 15.75 -4.18 -4.92
N LEU A 16 14.94 -3.17 -5.20
CA LEU A 16 15.12 -1.83 -4.62
C LEU A 16 14.96 -1.85 -3.09
N ILE A 17 14.16 -2.77 -2.53
CA ILE A 17 14.03 -2.94 -1.07
C ILE A 17 15.41 -3.20 -0.45
N SER A 18 16.16 -4.18 -0.99
CA SER A 18 17.49 -4.51 -0.48
C SER A 18 18.52 -3.42 -0.78
N THR A 19 18.42 -2.79 -1.96
CA THR A 19 19.32 -1.71 -2.38
C THR A 19 19.22 -0.51 -1.44
N TYR A 20 18.01 0.00 -1.23
CA TYR A 20 17.81 1.17 -0.36
C TYR A 20 18.02 0.83 1.11
N ALA A 21 17.65 -0.38 1.56
CA ALA A 21 17.93 -0.80 2.93
C ALA A 21 19.44 -0.81 3.25
N LYS A 22 20.28 -1.22 2.30
CA LYS A 22 21.73 -1.14 2.42
C LYS A 22 22.25 0.28 2.41
N GLU A 23 21.74 1.10 1.48
CA GLU A 23 22.15 2.51 1.33
C GLU A 23 21.98 3.31 2.61
N ILE A 24 20.87 3.11 3.31
CA ILE A 24 20.57 3.83 4.55
C ILE A 24 20.93 3.05 5.82
N GLU A 25 21.46 1.85 5.70
CA GLU A 25 21.71 0.94 6.83
C GLU A 25 20.45 0.69 7.67
N ALA A 26 19.35 0.36 7.00
CA ALA A 26 18.07 0.15 7.66
C ALA A 26 18.11 -1.08 8.59
N ASP A 27 17.48 -0.97 9.75
CA ASP A 27 17.26 -2.09 10.68
C ASP A 27 16.09 -2.98 10.22
N LEU A 28 15.05 -2.36 9.65
CA LEU A 28 13.87 -3.02 9.08
C LEU A 28 13.26 -2.18 7.94
N CYS A 29 12.32 -2.80 7.20
CA CYS A 29 11.62 -2.18 6.09
C CYS A 29 10.10 -2.23 6.28
N ILE A 30 9.40 -1.18 5.86
CA ILE A 30 7.94 -1.13 5.75
C ILE A 30 7.59 -0.91 4.29
N HIS A 31 6.73 -1.78 3.74
CA HIS A 31 6.25 -1.67 2.35
C HIS A 31 4.74 -1.41 2.30
N ALA A 32 4.35 -0.32 1.66
CA ALA A 32 2.99 0.19 1.68
C ALA A 32 2.11 -0.28 0.49
N GLY A 33 2.26 -1.53 0.06
CA GLY A 33 1.40 -2.16 -0.95
C GLY A 33 1.89 -2.04 -2.39
N ASP A 34 1.18 -2.72 -3.29
CA ASP A 34 1.60 -2.97 -4.67
C ASP A 34 3.03 -3.55 -4.73
N PHE A 35 3.21 -4.53 -3.88
CA PHE A 35 4.50 -5.21 -3.70
C PHE A 35 4.90 -6.02 -4.93
N GLY A 36 3.91 -6.59 -5.61
CA GLY A 36 4.10 -7.58 -6.67
C GLY A 36 4.09 -9.00 -6.11
N PHE A 37 3.17 -9.28 -5.20
CA PHE A 37 2.90 -10.60 -4.69
C PHE A 37 2.30 -11.48 -5.78
N TYR A 38 3.15 -11.94 -6.70
CA TYR A 38 2.78 -12.81 -7.81
C TYR A 38 3.53 -14.14 -7.74
N ASP A 39 2.89 -15.20 -8.23
CA ASP A 39 3.50 -16.49 -8.50
C ASP A 39 3.34 -16.88 -9.97
N THR A 40 3.81 -18.07 -10.32
CA THR A 40 3.76 -18.57 -11.70
C THR A 40 2.32 -18.75 -12.23
N SER A 41 1.32 -18.88 -11.37
CA SER A 41 -0.09 -19.02 -11.75
C SER A 41 -0.84 -17.68 -11.86
N SER A 42 -0.28 -16.61 -11.31
CA SER A 42 -0.95 -15.30 -11.25
C SER A 42 -1.32 -14.77 -12.64
N ALA A 43 -0.48 -15.00 -13.66
CA ALA A 43 -0.76 -14.57 -15.03
C ALA A 43 -2.05 -15.16 -15.61
N ASP A 44 -2.38 -16.41 -15.23
CA ASP A 44 -3.57 -17.11 -15.73
C ASP A 44 -4.86 -16.58 -15.12
N ALA A 45 -4.82 -16.23 -13.84
CA ALA A 45 -5.95 -15.71 -13.09
C ALA A 45 -6.13 -14.20 -13.26
N MET A 46 -5.11 -13.49 -13.76
CA MET A 46 -5.07 -12.02 -13.81
C MET A 46 -6.10 -11.44 -14.79
N PRO A 47 -6.89 -10.43 -14.37
CA PRO A 47 -7.79 -9.72 -15.26
C PRO A 47 -7.06 -9.04 -16.42
N GLN A 48 -7.72 -8.93 -17.58
CA GLN A 48 -7.13 -8.28 -18.77
C GLN A 48 -6.65 -6.85 -18.52
N ARG A 49 -7.33 -6.13 -17.64
CA ARG A 49 -6.92 -4.79 -17.23
C ARG A 49 -5.54 -4.81 -16.58
N GLU A 50 -5.28 -5.75 -15.68
CA GLU A 50 -4.00 -5.86 -14.96
C GLU A 50 -2.88 -6.29 -15.89
N LEU A 51 -3.12 -7.26 -16.79
CA LEU A 51 -2.14 -7.63 -17.82
C LEU A 51 -1.75 -6.43 -18.70
N ARG A 52 -2.72 -5.58 -19.06
CA ARG A 52 -2.47 -4.35 -19.82
C ARG A 52 -1.62 -3.36 -19.04
N LEU A 53 -1.89 -3.18 -17.74
CA LEU A 53 -1.11 -2.28 -16.88
C LEU A 53 0.33 -2.76 -16.71
N LEU A 54 0.54 -4.06 -16.48
CA LEU A 54 1.89 -4.63 -16.42
C LEU A 54 2.70 -4.37 -17.69
N ILE A 55 2.08 -4.57 -18.87
CA ILE A 55 2.73 -4.28 -20.15
C ILE A 55 3.00 -2.78 -20.31
N GLN A 56 2.03 -1.94 -19.98
CA GLN A 56 2.13 -0.48 -20.12
C GLN A 56 3.26 0.10 -19.26
N HIS A 57 3.43 -0.40 -18.04
CA HIS A 57 4.44 0.06 -17.08
C HIS A 57 5.75 -0.71 -17.15
N SER A 58 5.88 -1.68 -18.06
CA SER A 58 7.14 -2.42 -18.27
C SER A 58 8.21 -1.57 -18.95
N ASP A 59 9.44 -2.06 -18.91
CA ASP A 59 10.59 -1.46 -19.62
C ASP A 59 10.71 -1.93 -21.10
N LEU A 60 9.64 -2.55 -21.65
CA LEU A 60 9.61 -2.95 -23.06
C LEU A 60 9.63 -1.74 -24.01
N PRO A 61 10.15 -1.88 -25.22
CA PRO A 61 10.08 -0.84 -26.27
C PRO A 61 8.63 -0.42 -26.57
N ASP A 62 8.41 0.85 -26.91
CA ASP A 62 7.07 1.42 -27.09
C ASP A 62 6.28 0.78 -28.25
N ASP A 63 6.98 0.38 -29.31
CA ASP A 63 6.41 -0.35 -30.44
C ASP A 63 5.93 -1.75 -30.01
N GLU A 64 6.70 -2.46 -29.18
CA GLU A 64 6.32 -3.75 -28.63
C GLU A 64 5.16 -3.63 -27.64
N LYS A 65 5.18 -2.64 -26.73
CA LYS A 65 4.04 -2.34 -25.86
C LYS A 65 2.78 -2.11 -26.67
N THR A 66 2.87 -1.28 -27.72
CA THR A 66 1.73 -0.94 -28.57
C THR A 66 1.18 -2.19 -29.26
N ALA A 67 2.04 -3.04 -29.82
CA ALA A 67 1.64 -4.29 -30.45
C ALA A 67 0.92 -5.23 -29.48
N LEU A 68 1.45 -5.41 -28.25
CA LEU A 68 0.86 -6.25 -27.20
C LEU A 68 -0.46 -5.69 -26.67
N LEU A 69 -0.56 -4.37 -26.49
CA LEU A 69 -1.78 -3.72 -26.01
C LEU A 69 -2.92 -3.81 -27.03
N ASN A 70 -2.61 -3.83 -28.34
CA ASN A 70 -3.57 -4.03 -29.42
C ASN A 70 -3.84 -5.49 -29.73
N GLY A 71 -3.00 -6.44 -29.25
CA GLY A 71 -3.13 -7.86 -29.44
C GLY A 71 -4.28 -8.50 -28.66
N CYS A 72 -4.40 -9.82 -28.74
CA CYS A 72 -5.42 -10.57 -28.00
C CYS A 72 -5.04 -10.80 -26.52
N ALA A 73 -5.98 -11.31 -25.74
CA ALA A 73 -5.78 -11.62 -24.33
C ALA A 73 -4.65 -12.64 -24.10
N GLU A 74 -4.60 -13.65 -24.94
CA GLU A 74 -3.63 -14.73 -24.87
C GLU A 74 -2.21 -14.24 -25.17
N ASP A 75 -2.05 -13.32 -26.13
CA ASP A 75 -0.77 -12.73 -26.45
C ASP A 75 -0.22 -11.94 -25.27
N ARG A 76 -1.08 -11.19 -24.57
CA ARG A 76 -0.70 -10.46 -23.35
C ARG A 76 -0.26 -11.39 -22.24
N LYS A 77 -0.97 -12.50 -21.98
CA LYS A 77 -0.56 -13.50 -20.98
C LYS A 77 0.81 -14.07 -21.30
N LYS A 78 1.00 -14.52 -22.54
CA LYS A 78 2.29 -15.04 -23.01
C LYS A 78 3.42 -14.04 -22.88
N ALA A 79 3.15 -12.77 -23.19
CA ALA A 79 4.12 -11.70 -23.05
C ALA A 79 4.51 -11.45 -21.57
N VAL A 80 3.53 -11.40 -20.67
CA VAL A 80 3.78 -11.23 -19.23
C VAL A 80 4.70 -12.32 -18.68
N VAL A 81 4.47 -13.57 -19.08
CA VAL A 81 5.33 -14.70 -18.70
C VAL A 81 6.69 -14.61 -19.39
N ARG A 82 6.72 -14.41 -20.71
CA ARG A 82 7.95 -14.39 -21.53
C ARG A 82 8.93 -13.31 -21.07
N TYR A 83 8.42 -12.12 -20.74
CA TYR A 83 9.24 -10.97 -20.35
C TYR A 83 9.37 -10.82 -18.82
N HIS A 84 8.95 -11.82 -18.06
CA HIS A 84 9.02 -11.84 -16.60
C HIS A 84 8.40 -10.60 -15.93
N LEU A 85 7.29 -10.08 -16.49
CA LEU A 85 6.66 -8.85 -16.01
C LEU A 85 6.01 -9.00 -14.63
N LEU A 86 5.83 -10.23 -14.13
CA LEU A 86 5.41 -10.49 -12.74
C LEU A 86 6.55 -10.29 -11.73
N GLY A 87 7.80 -10.13 -12.21
CA GLY A 87 8.95 -10.00 -11.35
C GLY A 87 9.44 -11.32 -10.75
N SER A 88 10.23 -11.23 -9.70
CA SER A 88 10.98 -12.37 -9.12
C SER A 88 10.43 -12.86 -7.78
N PHE A 89 9.19 -12.54 -7.41
CA PHE A 89 8.65 -12.93 -6.10
C PHE A 89 8.51 -14.45 -5.93
N GLN A 90 8.32 -15.19 -7.04
CA GLN A 90 8.33 -16.64 -7.02
C GLN A 90 9.59 -17.25 -6.38
N ASP A 91 10.76 -16.62 -6.56
CA ASP A 91 12.00 -17.09 -5.96
C ASP A 91 11.99 -16.99 -4.42
N PHE A 92 11.28 -16.02 -3.86
CA PHE A 92 11.06 -15.93 -2.41
C PHE A 92 10.08 -17.00 -1.92
N LEU A 93 9.04 -17.30 -2.68
CA LEU A 93 8.09 -18.38 -2.36
C LEU A 93 8.77 -19.75 -2.37
N ASP A 94 9.71 -19.95 -3.30
CA ASP A 94 10.49 -21.20 -3.44
C ASP A 94 11.64 -21.30 -2.42
N GLY A 95 11.89 -20.25 -1.62
CA GLY A 95 13.00 -20.20 -0.68
C GLY A 95 14.39 -20.04 -1.33
N LYS A 96 14.45 -19.72 -2.62
CA LYS A 96 15.70 -19.47 -3.35
C LYS A 96 16.29 -18.10 -3.00
N ARG A 97 15.41 -17.16 -2.61
CA ARG A 97 15.77 -15.80 -2.17
C ARG A 97 15.12 -15.49 -0.83
N ARG A 98 15.75 -14.59 -0.09
CA ARG A 98 15.23 -14.04 1.17
C ARG A 98 15.58 -12.57 1.29
N PHE A 99 14.81 -11.83 2.07
CA PHE A 99 15.15 -10.46 2.43
C PHE A 99 16.26 -10.45 3.47
N GLU A 100 17.21 -9.54 3.35
CA GLU A 100 18.30 -9.41 4.31
C GLU A 100 17.83 -8.76 5.62
N ARG A 101 16.80 -7.96 5.56
CA ARG A 101 16.16 -7.29 6.69
C ARG A 101 14.72 -7.74 6.83
N GLN A 102 14.16 -7.60 8.03
CA GLN A 102 12.73 -7.84 8.23
C GLN A 102 11.92 -6.84 7.42
N VAL A 103 10.98 -7.32 6.62
CA VAL A 103 10.04 -6.54 5.82
C VAL A 103 8.65 -6.74 6.39
N TYR A 104 7.98 -5.66 6.73
CA TYR A 104 6.56 -5.61 7.06
C TYR A 104 5.83 -5.00 5.87
N ALA A 105 5.00 -5.77 5.20
CA ALA A 105 4.35 -5.34 3.97
C ALA A 105 2.84 -5.45 4.05
N THR A 106 2.13 -4.45 3.58
CA THR A 106 0.74 -4.60 3.22
C THR A 106 0.63 -4.92 1.73
N TRP A 107 -0.57 -5.22 1.24
CA TRP A 107 -0.81 -5.44 -0.19
C TRP A 107 -1.56 -4.25 -0.79
N GLY A 108 -1.43 -4.07 -2.09
CA GLY A 108 -2.15 -3.05 -2.85
C GLY A 108 -3.27 -3.64 -3.70
N ASN A 109 -3.72 -2.85 -4.66
CA ASN A 109 -4.79 -3.25 -5.57
C ASN A 109 -4.29 -4.06 -6.78
N HIS A 110 -2.98 -4.10 -7.01
CA HIS A 110 -2.34 -4.84 -8.09
C HIS A 110 -1.76 -6.19 -7.62
N ASP A 111 -1.76 -6.48 -6.32
CA ASP A 111 -1.27 -7.74 -5.79
C ASP A 111 -2.27 -8.88 -5.97
N ASP A 112 -1.76 -10.11 -6.17
CA ASP A 112 -2.58 -11.30 -6.27
C ASP A 112 -3.10 -11.72 -4.88
N ALA A 113 -4.42 -11.63 -4.68
CA ALA A 113 -5.06 -11.91 -3.41
C ALA A 113 -4.82 -13.35 -2.91
N GLU A 114 -4.72 -14.34 -3.80
CA GLU A 114 -4.48 -15.73 -3.42
C GLU A 114 -3.07 -15.92 -2.90
N VAL A 115 -2.09 -15.24 -3.50
CA VAL A 115 -0.70 -15.24 -3.02
C VAL A 115 -0.63 -14.56 -1.65
N VAL A 116 -1.28 -13.40 -1.48
CA VAL A 116 -1.35 -12.69 -0.20
C VAL A 116 -1.96 -13.56 0.89
N LEU A 117 -3.10 -14.20 0.63
CA LEU A 117 -3.77 -15.10 1.59
C LEU A 117 -2.89 -16.30 2.00
N ARG A 118 -2.09 -16.83 1.08
CA ARG A 118 -1.10 -17.87 1.41
C ARG A 118 0.01 -17.35 2.31
N LEU A 119 0.53 -16.16 2.03
CA LEU A 119 1.58 -15.52 2.83
C LEU A 119 1.12 -15.19 4.25
N MET A 120 -0.15 -14.79 4.43
CA MET A 120 -0.72 -14.58 5.78
C MET A 120 -0.72 -15.87 6.60
N LYS A 121 -0.94 -17.02 5.97
CA LYS A 121 -0.95 -18.34 6.63
C LYS A 121 0.44 -18.93 6.79
N LYS A 122 1.30 -18.75 5.80
CA LYS A 122 2.66 -19.28 5.75
C LYS A 122 3.61 -18.21 5.19
N PRO A 123 4.15 -17.35 6.07
CA PRO A 123 5.07 -16.30 5.65
C PRO A 123 6.39 -16.89 5.11
N VAL A 124 7.02 -16.17 4.19
CA VAL A 124 8.42 -16.43 3.80
C VAL A 124 9.39 -15.77 4.77
N ASP A 125 10.66 -16.16 4.70
CA ASP A 125 11.70 -15.62 5.58
C ASP A 125 11.81 -14.09 5.48
N ASN A 126 11.88 -13.45 6.65
CA ASN A 126 11.99 -12.01 6.80
C ASN A 126 10.90 -11.19 6.11
N LEU A 127 9.73 -11.78 5.83
CA LEU A 127 8.55 -11.06 5.36
C LEU A 127 7.35 -11.35 6.25
N ARG A 128 6.65 -10.32 6.67
CA ARG A 128 5.38 -10.41 7.42
C ARG A 128 4.33 -9.55 6.75
N ILE A 129 3.17 -10.12 6.49
CA ILE A 129 2.05 -9.39 5.93
C ILE A 129 1.32 -8.64 7.05
N LEU A 130 1.17 -7.33 6.86
CA LEU A 130 0.35 -6.46 7.70
C LEU A 130 -1.10 -6.59 7.25
N HIS A 131 -1.93 -7.06 8.14
CA HIS A 131 -3.37 -7.08 7.94
C HIS A 131 -4.09 -6.69 9.24
N GLU A 132 -5.37 -6.49 9.18
CA GLU A 132 -6.17 -5.88 10.25
C GLU A 132 -6.08 -6.58 11.62
N ASN A 133 -5.70 -7.87 11.63
CA ASN A 133 -5.54 -8.66 12.85
C ASN A 133 -4.10 -8.70 13.38
N THR A 134 -3.15 -7.99 12.73
CA THR A 134 -1.74 -8.08 13.09
C THR A 134 -1.18 -6.75 13.56
N SER A 135 -0.31 -6.83 14.54
CA SER A 135 0.55 -5.74 14.97
C SER A 135 1.91 -6.28 15.37
N PHE A 136 2.96 -5.54 15.07
CA PHE A 136 4.36 -5.92 15.34
C PHE A 136 5.01 -4.86 16.23
N ASP A 137 5.32 -5.24 17.46
CA ASP A 137 6.04 -4.38 18.41
C ASP A 137 7.55 -4.50 18.15
N THR A 138 8.19 -3.37 17.86
CA THR A 138 9.63 -3.27 17.65
C THR A 138 10.35 -2.61 18.87
N GLY A 139 9.70 -2.58 20.03
CA GLY A 139 10.17 -1.96 21.26
C GLY A 139 9.65 -0.54 21.45
N ASN A 140 10.06 0.43 20.63
CA ASN A 140 9.63 1.82 20.78
C ASN A 140 8.38 2.15 19.95
N LEU A 141 8.11 1.40 18.88
CA LEU A 141 6.96 1.61 18.01
C LEU A 141 6.26 0.31 17.67
N VAL A 142 4.98 0.44 17.34
CA VAL A 142 4.13 -0.66 16.87
C VAL A 142 3.70 -0.38 15.44
N ILE A 143 3.97 -1.35 14.56
CA ILE A 143 3.60 -1.34 13.13
C ILE A 143 2.37 -2.21 12.97
N PHE A 144 1.34 -1.69 12.38
CA PHE A 144 0.11 -2.42 12.05
C PHE A 144 -0.51 -1.80 10.80
N GLY A 145 -1.46 -2.49 10.18
CA GLY A 145 -1.99 -1.95 8.93
C GLY A 145 -3.05 -2.81 8.29
N THR A 146 -3.47 -2.37 7.13
CA THR A 146 -4.41 -3.07 6.27
C THR A 146 -4.11 -2.76 4.82
N GLY A 147 -4.33 -3.73 3.95
CA GLY A 147 -4.05 -3.60 2.53
C GLY A 147 -5.29 -3.46 1.66
N GLY A 148 -5.03 -3.44 0.39
CA GLY A 148 -6.03 -3.31 -0.65
C GLY A 148 -6.48 -1.87 -0.87
N ASN A 149 -7.32 -1.73 -1.89
CA ASN A 149 -7.91 -0.44 -2.25
C ASN A 149 -9.20 -0.24 -1.46
N CYS A 150 -9.07 0.04 -0.17
CA CYS A 150 -10.18 0.26 0.73
C CYS A 150 -10.71 1.68 0.56
N VAL A 151 -11.80 1.84 -0.16
CA VAL A 151 -12.53 3.10 -0.40
C VAL A 151 -13.94 2.97 0.18
N PRO A 152 -14.09 3.12 1.51
CA PRO A 152 -15.37 2.87 2.17
C PRO A 152 -16.50 3.73 1.63
N GLU A 153 -16.21 4.98 1.32
CA GLU A 153 -17.21 5.91 0.78
C GLU A 153 -17.79 5.42 -0.54
N LYS A 154 -16.95 5.02 -1.50
CA LYS A 154 -17.40 4.44 -2.76
C LYS A 154 -18.11 3.12 -2.57
N ALA A 155 -17.59 2.25 -1.71
CA ALA A 155 -18.20 0.97 -1.39
C ALA A 155 -19.57 1.16 -0.72
N PHE A 156 -19.69 2.12 0.20
CA PHE A 156 -20.93 2.49 0.87
C PHE A 156 -21.98 2.98 -0.13
N ILE A 157 -21.62 3.94 -1.00
CA ILE A 157 -22.51 4.48 -2.02
C ILE A 157 -22.97 3.40 -3.00
N GLN A 158 -22.06 2.51 -3.44
CA GLN A 158 -22.39 1.43 -4.36
C GLN A 158 -23.31 0.38 -3.73
N HIS A 159 -23.11 0.04 -2.45
CA HIS A 159 -23.97 -0.90 -1.75
C HIS A 159 -25.43 -0.40 -1.69
N TYR A 160 -25.63 0.82 -1.20
CA TYR A 160 -26.96 1.38 -1.05
C TYR A 160 -27.65 1.70 -2.38
N ARG A 161 -26.91 1.89 -3.46
CA ARG A 161 -27.48 2.07 -4.80
C ARG A 161 -27.77 0.76 -5.53
N GLY A 162 -27.41 -0.39 -4.95
CA GLY A 162 -27.61 -1.70 -5.60
C GLY A 162 -26.88 -1.86 -6.94
N LEU A 163 -25.77 -1.11 -7.15
CA LEU A 163 -25.03 -1.14 -8.40
C LEU A 163 -24.27 -2.45 -8.56
N PRO A 164 -24.46 -3.19 -9.67
CA PRO A 164 -23.69 -4.39 -9.94
C PRO A 164 -22.22 -4.04 -10.17
N GLY A 165 -21.30 -4.85 -9.65
CA GLY A 165 -19.88 -4.74 -9.93
C GLY A 165 -19.02 -4.06 -8.84
N ALA A 166 -19.55 -3.81 -7.66
CA ALA A 166 -18.74 -3.39 -6.51
C ALA A 166 -17.73 -4.50 -6.16
N ARG A 167 -16.45 -4.28 -6.45
CA ARG A 167 -15.36 -5.22 -6.13
C ARG A 167 -15.12 -5.36 -4.62
N CYS A 168 -15.57 -4.39 -3.82
CA CYS A 168 -15.55 -4.45 -2.36
C CYS A 168 -16.98 -4.59 -1.84
N ARG A 169 -17.27 -5.62 -1.08
CA ARG A 169 -18.51 -5.69 -0.30
C ARG A 169 -18.39 -4.69 0.85
N PRO A 170 -19.27 -3.69 0.99
CA PRO A 170 -19.17 -2.69 2.06
C PRO A 170 -19.06 -3.32 3.44
N ALA A 171 -19.82 -4.37 3.71
CA ALA A 171 -19.73 -5.13 4.95
C ALA A 171 -18.32 -5.69 5.21
N SER A 172 -17.56 -6.07 4.19
CA SER A 172 -16.19 -6.56 4.38
C SER A 172 -15.20 -5.44 4.69
N VAL A 173 -15.39 -4.27 4.09
CA VAL A 173 -14.57 -3.08 4.39
C VAL A 173 -14.81 -2.60 5.82
N LEU A 174 -16.08 -2.47 6.24
CA LEU A 174 -16.41 -2.07 7.60
C LEU A 174 -15.94 -3.10 8.64
N ALA A 175 -16.06 -4.40 8.34
CA ALA A 175 -15.53 -5.47 9.20
C ALA A 175 -14.01 -5.40 9.33
N GLN A 176 -13.31 -5.10 8.23
CA GLN A 176 -11.86 -4.92 8.19
C GLN A 176 -11.44 -3.77 9.12
N TYR A 177 -12.07 -2.60 9.02
CA TYR A 177 -11.77 -1.47 9.91
C TYR A 177 -12.17 -1.72 11.35
N SER A 178 -13.32 -2.36 11.61
CA SER A 178 -13.70 -2.74 12.96
C SER A 178 -12.67 -3.67 13.62
N THR A 179 -12.11 -4.59 12.85
CA THR A 179 -11.05 -5.48 13.30
C THR A 179 -9.75 -4.72 13.57
N LEU A 180 -9.36 -3.81 12.67
CA LEU A 180 -8.19 -2.94 12.85
C LEU A 180 -8.32 -2.09 14.13
N LEU A 181 -9.50 -1.54 14.41
CA LEU A 181 -9.78 -0.80 15.66
C LEU A 181 -9.60 -1.70 16.90
N LYS A 182 -10.05 -2.96 16.86
CA LYS A 182 -9.84 -3.92 17.94
C LYS A 182 -8.36 -4.20 18.17
N THR A 183 -7.62 -4.44 17.08
CA THR A 183 -6.15 -4.64 17.12
C THR A 183 -5.46 -3.44 17.75
N ALA A 184 -5.81 -2.22 17.32
CA ALA A 184 -5.23 -0.99 17.86
C ALA A 184 -5.49 -0.81 19.36
N LYS A 185 -6.65 -1.24 19.88
CA LYS A 185 -6.96 -1.21 21.32
C LYS A 185 -6.09 -2.13 22.16
N MET A 186 -5.51 -3.18 21.58
CA MET A 186 -4.58 -4.08 22.28
C MET A 186 -3.15 -3.55 22.32
N ILE A 187 -2.82 -2.51 21.57
CA ILE A 187 -1.49 -1.91 21.56
C ILE A 187 -1.26 -1.16 22.89
N PRO A 188 -0.17 -1.43 23.61
CA PRO A 188 0.15 -0.75 24.87
C PRO A 188 0.20 0.78 24.73
N VAL A 189 -0.21 1.47 25.79
CA VAL A 189 -0.07 2.93 25.90
C VAL A 189 1.42 3.31 25.96
N GLY A 190 1.78 4.45 25.37
CA GLY A 190 3.15 4.96 25.38
C GLY A 190 4.04 4.43 24.26
N ARG A 191 3.49 3.63 23.34
CA ARG A 191 4.16 3.23 22.09
C ARG A 191 3.81 4.19 20.97
N HIS A 192 4.79 4.54 20.14
CA HIS A 192 4.48 5.17 18.86
C HIS A 192 3.77 4.19 17.93
N ARG A 193 2.76 4.65 17.22
CA ARG A 193 1.90 3.83 16.38
C ARG A 193 2.02 4.23 14.92
N ILE A 194 2.41 3.28 14.07
CA ILE A 194 2.50 3.45 12.63
C ILE A 194 1.41 2.62 11.98
N LEU A 195 0.46 3.29 11.34
CA LEU A 195 -0.57 2.67 10.51
C LEU A 195 -0.08 2.61 9.06
N VAL A 196 0.02 1.42 8.50
CA VAL A 196 0.39 1.21 7.09
C VAL A 196 -0.86 0.89 6.28
N THR A 197 -1.08 1.66 5.23
CA THR A 197 -2.17 1.44 4.27
C THR A 197 -1.63 1.58 2.85
N HIS A 198 -2.24 0.92 1.87
CA HIS A 198 -1.82 1.14 0.49
C HIS A 198 -2.29 2.49 -0.03
N VAL A 199 -3.59 2.79 0.11
CA VAL A 199 -4.14 4.08 -0.31
C VAL A 199 -3.82 5.17 0.71
N SER A 200 -3.44 6.34 0.22
CA SER A 200 -3.14 7.50 1.06
C SER A 200 -4.40 8.14 1.64
N PRO A 201 -4.37 8.62 2.89
CA PRO A 201 -5.40 9.50 3.44
C PRO A 201 -5.66 10.76 2.60
N LEU A 202 -4.70 11.22 1.81
CA LEU A 202 -4.89 12.35 0.89
C LEU A 202 -5.82 12.02 -0.28
N VAL A 203 -5.82 10.75 -0.72
CA VAL A 203 -6.70 10.24 -1.78
C VAL A 203 -8.04 9.80 -1.21
N GLU A 204 -8.00 9.13 -0.05
CA GLU A 204 -9.18 8.62 0.63
C GLU A 204 -9.27 9.21 2.05
N PRO A 205 -10.00 10.35 2.21
CA PRO A 205 -10.08 11.07 3.49
C PRO A 205 -10.62 10.24 4.65
N PHE A 206 -11.34 9.16 4.39
CA PHE A 206 -11.82 8.26 5.43
C PHE A 206 -10.67 7.59 6.20
N LEU A 207 -9.54 7.33 5.54
CA LEU A 207 -8.37 6.74 6.19
C LEU A 207 -7.74 7.69 7.22
N GLU A 208 -7.93 9.00 7.09
CA GLU A 208 -7.53 9.96 8.12
C GLU A 208 -8.29 9.75 9.43
N LEU A 209 -9.61 9.49 9.34
CA LEU A 209 -10.41 9.14 10.51
C LEU A 209 -10.00 7.82 11.13
N VAL A 210 -9.76 6.81 10.29
CA VAL A 210 -9.27 5.51 10.75
C VAL A 210 -7.96 5.70 11.51
N ALA A 211 -7.01 6.43 10.93
CA ALA A 211 -5.72 6.71 11.54
C ALA A 211 -5.87 7.41 12.90
N TRP A 212 -6.77 8.37 12.99
CA TRP A 212 -7.08 9.03 14.24
C TRP A 212 -7.69 8.10 15.28
N GLN A 213 -8.70 7.31 14.92
CA GLN A 213 -9.38 6.38 15.82
C GLN A 213 -8.49 5.26 16.34
N VAL A 214 -7.60 4.73 15.50
CA VAL A 214 -6.59 3.74 15.93
C VAL A 214 -5.46 4.36 16.74
N GLY A 215 -5.47 5.68 16.88
CA GLY A 215 -4.46 6.44 17.63
C GLY A 215 -3.09 6.41 16.96
N ALA A 216 -3.03 6.40 15.63
CA ALA A 216 -1.76 6.46 14.90
C ALA A 216 -1.05 7.80 15.11
N ASP A 217 0.27 7.77 15.26
CA ASP A 217 1.14 8.95 15.21
C ASP A 217 1.52 9.27 13.76
N PHE A 218 1.70 8.18 12.99
CA PHE A 218 2.06 8.24 11.57
C PHE A 218 1.19 7.30 10.75
N THR A 219 0.88 7.70 9.52
CA THR A 219 0.48 6.77 8.47
C THR A 219 1.58 6.67 7.43
N VAL A 220 1.75 5.48 6.86
CA VAL A 220 2.65 5.22 5.74
C VAL A 220 1.82 4.66 4.61
N SER A 221 1.84 5.30 3.45
CA SER A 221 1.02 4.91 2.30
C SER A 221 1.74 5.09 0.98
N GLY A 222 1.32 4.33 -0.02
CA GLY A 222 1.73 4.41 -1.42
C GLY A 222 0.60 4.89 -2.33
N HIS A 223 0.47 4.26 -3.50
CA HIS A 223 -0.61 4.49 -4.48
C HIS A 223 -0.71 5.93 -5.02
N MET A 224 0.29 6.77 -4.79
CA MET A 224 0.23 8.17 -5.17
C MET A 224 0.68 8.37 -6.62
N GLY A 225 1.69 7.66 -7.08
CA GLY A 225 2.30 7.82 -8.39
C GLY A 225 2.75 9.27 -8.68
N ARG A 226 3.59 9.45 -9.67
CA ARG A 226 4.03 10.81 -10.07
C ARG A 226 2.91 11.74 -10.51
N LYS A 227 1.83 11.19 -11.06
CA LYS A 227 0.72 11.98 -11.63
C LYS A 227 -0.20 12.60 -10.59
N ASN A 228 -0.21 12.08 -9.38
CA ASN A 228 -1.08 12.57 -8.31
C ASN A 228 -0.44 13.68 -7.45
N GLY A 229 0.86 13.99 -7.66
CA GLY A 229 1.51 15.22 -7.24
C GLY A 229 1.65 15.47 -5.73
N GLU A 230 1.26 14.52 -4.88
CA GLU A 230 1.17 14.73 -3.44
C GLU A 230 2.00 13.70 -2.64
N THR A 231 3.17 13.33 -3.16
CA THR A 231 4.18 12.65 -2.34
C THR A 231 4.72 13.63 -1.30
N GLY A 232 5.06 13.12 -0.13
CA GLY A 232 5.64 13.95 0.93
C GLY A 232 4.95 13.78 2.28
N VAL A 233 5.19 14.72 3.15
CA VAL A 233 4.67 14.73 4.52
C VAL A 233 3.56 15.74 4.66
N THR A 234 2.42 15.32 5.18
CA THR A 234 1.30 16.23 5.49
C THR A 234 0.77 15.95 6.89
N ASP A 235 0.36 16.99 7.58
CA ASP A 235 -0.34 16.86 8.85
C ASP A 235 -1.84 16.98 8.64
N SER A 236 -2.61 16.17 9.36
CA SER A 236 -4.05 16.12 9.16
C SER A 236 -4.76 17.35 9.69
N SER A 237 -5.63 17.91 8.84
CA SER A 237 -6.55 18.99 9.23
C SER A 237 -7.88 18.93 8.47
N ARG A 238 -8.24 17.77 7.91
CA ARG A 238 -9.41 17.64 7.03
C ARG A 238 -10.75 17.45 7.76
N LEU A 239 -10.80 17.55 9.08
CA LEU A 239 -12.02 17.39 9.87
C LEU A 239 -13.25 18.13 9.33
N PRO A 240 -13.16 19.40 8.87
CA PRO A 240 -14.32 20.08 8.30
C PRO A 240 -14.87 19.37 7.05
N VAL A 241 -13.99 18.82 6.21
CA VAL A 241 -14.37 18.05 5.01
C VAL A 241 -15.04 16.75 5.42
N LEU A 242 -14.45 16.02 6.36
CA LEU A 242 -14.98 14.75 6.85
C LEU A 242 -16.35 14.93 7.51
N ARG A 243 -16.57 16.01 8.28
CA ARG A 243 -17.89 16.34 8.83
C ARG A 243 -18.93 16.57 7.73
N LYS A 244 -18.57 17.26 6.65
CA LYS A 244 -19.47 17.44 5.50
C LYS A 244 -19.81 16.11 4.82
N ILE A 245 -18.81 15.25 4.62
CA ILE A 245 -19.00 13.92 4.03
C ILE A 245 -19.93 13.09 4.92
N ARG A 246 -19.66 13.02 6.23
CA ARG A 246 -20.54 12.34 7.20
C ARG A 246 -21.98 12.83 7.10
N ASN A 247 -22.19 14.13 7.23
CA ASN A 247 -23.54 14.70 7.22
C ASN A 247 -24.26 14.36 5.92
N ARG A 248 -23.54 14.42 4.79
CA ARG A 248 -24.10 14.05 3.48
C ARG A 248 -24.43 12.56 3.41
N LEU A 249 -23.62 11.70 3.99
CA LEU A 249 -23.90 10.25 4.04
C LEU A 249 -25.08 9.94 4.96
N LEU A 250 -25.21 10.62 6.08
CA LEU A 250 -26.36 10.48 7.01
C LEU A 250 -27.68 10.95 6.35
N GLU A 251 -27.64 12.03 5.58
CA GLU A 251 -28.80 12.50 4.81
C GLU A 251 -29.24 11.48 3.76
N LEU A 252 -28.28 10.85 3.07
CA LEU A 252 -28.54 9.88 2.01
C LEU A 252 -28.92 8.50 2.54
N TYR A 253 -28.41 8.13 3.71
CA TYR A 253 -28.49 6.79 4.29
C TYR A 253 -28.77 6.85 5.80
N PRO A 254 -29.97 7.31 6.22
CA PRO A 254 -30.29 7.46 7.64
C PRO A 254 -30.23 6.14 8.43
N ASP A 255 -30.46 5.01 7.74
CA ASP A 255 -30.40 3.68 8.36
C ASP A 255 -28.96 3.21 8.70
N ALA A 256 -27.95 3.89 8.20
CA ALA A 256 -26.54 3.59 8.43
C ALA A 256 -25.92 4.47 9.55
N GLN A 257 -26.73 5.10 10.34
CA GLN A 257 -26.26 6.06 11.35
C GLN A 257 -25.30 5.42 12.36
N GLU A 258 -25.60 4.23 12.85
CA GLU A 258 -24.74 3.57 13.85
C GLU A 258 -23.35 3.23 13.29
N GLU A 259 -23.27 2.68 12.08
CA GLU A 259 -21.99 2.39 11.43
C GLU A 259 -21.23 3.66 11.11
N LEU A 260 -21.91 4.69 10.62
CA LEU A 260 -21.27 5.98 10.29
C LEU A 260 -20.74 6.68 11.55
N MET A 261 -21.46 6.63 12.66
CA MET A 261 -21.00 7.23 13.93
C MET A 261 -19.79 6.53 14.52
N LEU A 262 -19.59 5.23 14.25
CA LEU A 262 -18.37 4.53 14.66
C LEU A 262 -17.10 5.12 14.02
N PHE A 263 -17.22 5.64 12.81
CA PHE A 263 -16.10 6.11 12.02
C PHE A 263 -15.94 7.64 12.01
N TYR A 264 -16.95 8.40 12.43
CA TYR A 264 -16.94 9.85 12.38
C TYR A 264 -17.18 10.47 13.76
N PRO A 265 -16.16 10.55 14.61
CA PRO A 265 -16.29 11.18 15.92
C PRO A 265 -16.61 12.68 15.79
N GLU A 266 -17.27 13.23 16.80
CA GLU A 266 -17.63 14.65 16.80
C GLU A 266 -16.44 15.57 16.98
N GLU A 267 -15.40 15.11 17.69
CA GLU A 267 -14.19 15.86 18.02
C GLU A 267 -12.93 15.07 17.69
N CYS A 268 -11.89 15.75 17.23
CA CYS A 268 -10.59 15.17 16.95
C CYS A 268 -9.49 16.20 17.28
N ASP A 269 -8.78 15.96 18.36
CA ASP A 269 -7.72 16.85 18.87
C ASP A 269 -6.32 16.35 18.48
N ARG A 270 -6.23 15.19 17.83
CA ARG A 270 -4.96 14.56 17.52
C ARG A 270 -4.53 14.88 16.09
N VAL A 271 -3.28 15.33 15.95
CA VAL A 271 -2.63 15.45 14.64
C VAL A 271 -1.99 14.11 14.28
N VAL A 272 -2.31 13.59 13.11
CA VAL A 272 -1.67 12.41 12.52
C VAL A 272 -0.79 12.87 11.38
N ARG A 273 0.45 12.38 11.32
CA ARG A 273 1.38 12.70 10.25
C ARG A 273 1.31 11.65 9.15
N HIS A 274 0.99 12.08 7.94
CA HIS A 274 0.86 11.21 6.77
C HIS A 274 2.14 11.23 5.95
N LEU A 275 2.77 10.07 5.78
CA LEU A 275 3.95 9.86 4.96
C LEU A 275 3.51 9.19 3.66
N ASN A 276 3.42 9.97 2.59
CA ASN A 276 2.93 9.51 1.29
C ASN A 276 4.14 9.23 0.40
N LEU A 277 4.38 7.96 0.13
CA LEU A 277 5.56 7.49 -0.57
C LEU A 277 5.40 7.61 -2.09
N PRO A 278 6.47 7.96 -2.80
CA PRO A 278 6.53 7.79 -4.25
C PRO A 278 6.59 6.30 -4.63
N ASP A 279 6.37 6.00 -5.90
CA ASP A 279 6.68 4.67 -6.43
C ASP A 279 8.16 4.34 -6.16
N ALA A 280 8.48 3.07 -5.88
CA ALA A 280 9.82 2.63 -5.46
C ALA A 280 10.95 3.09 -6.39
N GLN A 281 10.69 3.20 -7.69
CA GLN A 281 11.66 3.70 -8.66
C GLN A 281 11.92 5.20 -8.57
N ASP A 282 11.01 5.96 -7.97
CA ASP A 282 11.06 7.41 -7.88
C ASP A 282 11.55 7.89 -6.53
N GLY A 283 11.60 6.99 -5.53
CA GLY A 283 12.13 7.33 -4.22
C GLY A 283 11.70 6.39 -3.10
N TYR A 284 11.97 6.83 -1.88
CA TYR A 284 11.64 6.10 -0.65
C TYR A 284 11.56 7.05 0.55
N GLY A 285 11.02 6.57 1.65
CA GLY A 285 11.04 7.29 2.93
C GLY A 285 12.01 6.68 3.93
N VAL A 286 12.40 7.46 4.90
CA VAL A 286 13.20 7.04 6.06
C VAL A 286 12.51 7.49 7.34
N LEU A 287 12.33 6.56 8.29
CA LEU A 287 12.02 6.89 9.68
C LEU A 287 13.22 6.55 10.55
N GLU A 288 13.60 7.47 11.41
CA GLU A 288 14.68 7.26 12.36
C GLU A 288 14.19 7.51 13.79
N CYS A 289 14.27 6.46 14.61
CA CYS A 289 13.92 6.52 16.03
C CYS A 289 15.19 6.66 16.86
N VAL A 290 15.36 7.84 17.47
CA VAL A 290 16.51 8.17 18.35
C VAL A 290 15.96 8.76 19.64
N ASP A 291 16.34 8.21 20.79
CA ASP A 291 15.97 8.68 22.13
C ASP A 291 14.46 8.98 22.30
N GLY A 292 13.62 8.10 21.75
CA GLY A 292 12.16 8.23 21.83
C GLY A 292 11.56 9.30 20.90
N ARG A 293 12.37 9.92 20.04
CA ARG A 293 11.91 10.85 18.99
C ARG A 293 11.91 10.15 17.64
N ILE A 294 10.96 10.51 16.80
CA ILE A 294 10.86 9.99 15.43
C ILE A 294 11.14 11.15 14.47
N ASN A 295 12.24 11.02 13.73
CA ASN A 295 12.56 11.84 12.58
C ASN A 295 12.09 11.11 11.31
N HIS A 296 11.71 11.86 10.29
CA HIS A 296 11.25 11.30 9.02
C HIS A 296 11.73 12.16 7.85
N GLU A 297 11.95 11.49 6.71
CA GLU A 297 12.37 12.11 5.47
C GLU A 297 11.78 11.33 4.29
N ILE A 298 11.34 12.00 3.23
CA ILE A 298 11.02 11.39 1.94
C ILE A 298 12.13 11.81 0.97
N ARG A 299 12.81 10.83 0.38
CA ARG A 299 13.88 11.01 -0.59
C ARG A 299 13.36 10.69 -1.97
N GLU A 300 13.27 11.69 -2.81
CA GLU A 300 12.99 11.51 -4.23
C GLU A 300 14.31 11.25 -4.97
N GLN A 301 14.34 10.19 -5.76
CA GLN A 301 15.43 9.97 -6.69
C GLN A 301 15.17 10.79 -7.94
N THR A 302 15.94 11.85 -8.13
CA THR A 302 16.05 12.46 -9.45
C THR A 302 16.75 11.45 -10.36
N TYR A 303 16.00 10.72 -11.17
CA TYR A 303 16.53 9.90 -12.23
C TYR A 303 17.28 10.83 -13.21
N ARG A 304 18.57 11.06 -12.95
CA ARG A 304 19.49 11.38 -14.03
C ARG A 304 19.50 10.12 -14.89
N SER A 305 18.84 10.20 -16.05
CA SER A 305 18.98 9.20 -17.09
C SER A 305 20.47 8.91 -17.23
N CYS A 306 20.96 7.83 -16.67
CA CYS A 306 22.23 7.24 -17.07
C CYS A 306 22.02 6.73 -18.49
N ARG A 307 22.04 7.63 -19.46
CA ARG A 307 22.46 7.27 -20.82
C ARG A 307 23.87 6.74 -20.64
N LEU A 308 24.01 5.42 -20.75
CA LEU A 308 25.30 4.79 -20.90
C LEU A 308 26.05 5.57 -22.01
N PRO A 309 27.24 6.09 -21.76
CA PRO A 309 28.03 6.72 -22.81
C PRO A 309 28.50 5.60 -23.74
N GLY A 310 27.93 5.52 -24.93
CA GLY A 310 28.47 4.68 -26.00
C GLY A 310 27.47 3.72 -26.64
N SER A 311 26.51 4.21 -27.38
CA SER A 311 26.07 3.55 -28.61
C SER A 311 25.78 4.62 -29.66
N ARG A 312 26.89 5.06 -30.31
CA ARG A 312 26.81 5.51 -31.69
C ARG A 312 26.87 4.21 -32.52
N VAL A 313 25.87 3.92 -33.26
CA VAL A 313 25.79 3.62 -34.69
C VAL A 313 24.35 3.61 -35.09
#